data_f5966e45faf7f98d2ce8bd08c691f01a
#
_entry.id   f5966e45faf7f98d2ce8bd08c691f01a
#
_cell.length_a   1.000
_cell.length_b   1.000
_cell.length_c   1.000
_cell.angle_alpha   90.00
_cell.angle_beta   90.00
_cell.angle_gamma   90.00
#
_symmetry.space_group_name_H-M   'P 1'
#
loop_
_entity.id
_entity.type
_entity.pdbx_description
1 polymer ?
#
loop_
_entity_poly.entity_id
_entity_poly.type
_entity_poly.pdbx_seq_one_letter_code
_entity_poly.pdbx_strand_id
1 'polypeptide(L)'
;VNIMNIVGITSCTCGIAHTYMAREKLLETGKKLGWSVKIETQGSGGVEFDLTADDIAAADCVLIASDVAVSGTERFAGKPMVKVPVSTAIKSPEHLLRKIEEKLSGMKK
;
A
#
# COMPACT_ATOMS: atom_id res chain seq x y z
N VAL A 1 12.56 -11.10 -14.08
CA VAL A 1 11.82 -9.93 -13.61
C VAL A 1 10.65 -10.39 -12.75
N ASN A 2 10.65 -9.97 -11.50
CA ASN A 2 9.61 -10.37 -10.56
C ASN A 2 8.51 -9.32 -10.53
N ILE A 3 7.30 -9.73 -10.89
CA ILE A 3 6.14 -8.89 -10.74
C ILE A 3 5.64 -9.07 -9.31
N MET A 4 5.58 -7.98 -8.58
CA MET A 4 5.08 -8.01 -7.20
C MET A 4 3.63 -7.58 -7.15
N ASN A 5 2.87 -8.26 -6.31
CA ASN A 5 1.49 -7.88 -6.03
C ASN A 5 1.47 -7.21 -4.67
N ILE A 6 1.17 -5.92 -4.65
CA ILE A 6 1.12 -5.14 -3.42
C ILE A 6 -0.30 -4.64 -3.22
N VAL A 7 -0.82 -4.83 -2.02
CA VAL A 7 -2.07 -4.22 -1.61
C VAL A 7 -1.78 -3.30 -0.44
N GLY A 8 -2.59 -2.29 -0.25
CA GLY A 8 -2.34 -1.37 0.84
C GLY A 8 -3.51 -0.50 1.18
N ILE A 9 -3.31 0.34 2.19
CA ILE A 9 -4.32 1.27 2.68
C ILE A 9 -3.65 2.62 2.84
N THR A 10 -4.33 3.69 2.40
CA THR A 10 -3.90 5.05 2.68
C THR A 10 -4.95 5.76 3.50
N SER A 11 -4.52 6.54 4.47
CA SER A 11 -5.40 7.35 5.31
C SER A 11 -4.61 8.49 5.93
N CYS A 12 -5.27 9.63 6.10
CA CYS A 12 -4.59 10.81 6.63
C CYS A 12 -5.57 11.69 7.41
N THR A 13 -5.09 12.28 8.51
CA THR A 13 -5.88 13.23 9.29
C THR A 13 -6.05 14.55 8.58
N CYS A 14 -5.16 14.88 7.64
CA CYS A 14 -5.19 16.17 6.94
C CYS A 14 -6.25 16.27 5.86
N GLY A 15 -6.96 15.19 5.59
CA GLY A 15 -8.06 15.19 4.65
C GLY A 15 -7.89 14.21 3.50
N ILE A 16 -8.96 14.11 2.73
CA ILE A 16 -9.09 13.13 1.64
C ILE A 16 -8.06 13.36 0.53
N ALA A 17 -7.71 14.61 0.26
CA ALA A 17 -6.79 14.92 -0.84
C ALA A 17 -5.45 14.20 -0.71
N HIS A 18 -4.85 14.20 0.48
CA HIS A 18 -3.57 13.53 0.71
C HIS A 18 -3.71 12.01 0.57
N THR A 19 -4.82 11.47 1.02
CA THR A 19 -5.11 10.04 0.91
C THR A 19 -5.14 9.62 -0.56
N TYR A 20 -5.81 10.37 -1.40
CA TYR A 20 -5.89 10.07 -2.83
C TYR A 20 -4.57 10.31 -3.55
N MET A 21 -3.82 11.34 -3.16
CA MET A 21 -2.50 11.60 -3.73
C MET A 21 -1.55 10.43 -3.48
N ALA A 22 -1.53 9.94 -2.25
CA ALA A 22 -0.69 8.81 -1.89
C ALA A 22 -1.07 7.58 -2.72
N ARG A 23 -2.37 7.32 -2.83
CA ARG A 23 -2.85 6.20 -3.65
C ARG A 23 -2.40 6.32 -5.09
N GLU A 24 -2.61 7.48 -5.70
CA GLU A 24 -2.25 7.71 -7.10
C GLU A 24 -0.75 7.54 -7.33
N LYS A 25 0.07 8.08 -6.44
CA LYS A 25 1.52 7.98 -6.56
C LYS A 25 1.98 6.52 -6.47
N LEU A 26 1.39 5.76 -5.58
CA LEU A 26 1.73 4.35 -5.44
C LEU A 26 1.30 3.55 -6.66
N LEU A 27 0.10 3.83 -7.19
CA LEU A 27 -0.39 3.14 -8.38
C LEU A 27 0.46 3.45 -9.61
N GLU A 28 0.81 4.73 -9.81
CA GLU A 28 1.67 5.15 -10.92
C GLU A 28 3.04 4.48 -10.85
N THR A 29 3.63 4.49 -9.68
CA THR A 29 4.95 3.92 -9.48
C THR A 29 4.93 2.41 -9.69
N GLY A 30 3.91 1.75 -9.17
CA GLY A 30 3.74 0.31 -9.38
C GLY A 30 3.65 -0.04 -10.86
N LYS A 31 2.87 0.73 -11.59
CA LYS A 31 2.71 0.56 -13.04
C LYS A 31 4.04 0.76 -13.75
N LYS A 32 4.81 1.76 -13.35
CA LYS A 32 6.13 2.05 -13.91
C LYS A 32 7.09 0.89 -13.69
N LEU A 33 6.99 0.22 -12.54
CA LEU A 33 7.84 -0.92 -12.21
C LEU A 33 7.31 -2.24 -12.78
N GLY A 34 6.14 -2.24 -13.37
CA GLY A 34 5.52 -3.44 -13.90
C GLY A 34 4.85 -4.30 -12.82
N TRP A 35 4.57 -3.72 -11.67
CA TRP A 35 3.95 -4.43 -10.55
C TRP A 35 2.44 -4.20 -10.50
N SER A 36 1.73 -5.10 -9.83
CA SER A 36 0.32 -4.93 -9.54
C SER A 36 0.19 -4.29 -8.16
N VAL A 37 -0.37 -3.09 -8.10
CA VAL A 37 -0.55 -2.36 -6.84
C VAL A 37 -2.02 -1.99 -6.72
N LYS A 38 -2.64 -2.35 -5.61
CA LYS A 38 -4.04 -2.01 -5.32
C LYS A 38 -4.09 -1.37 -3.95
N ILE A 39 -4.65 -0.18 -3.87
CA ILE A 39 -4.65 0.62 -2.66
C ILE A 39 -6.08 1.00 -2.29
N GLU A 40 -6.47 0.63 -1.08
CA GLU A 40 -7.74 1.02 -0.49
C GLU A 40 -7.56 2.36 0.23
N THR A 41 -8.55 3.23 0.18
CA THR A 41 -8.50 4.49 0.94
C THR A 41 -9.50 4.42 2.09
N GLN A 42 -9.09 4.96 3.24
CA GLN A 42 -9.96 5.09 4.41
C GLN A 42 -9.95 6.56 4.84
N GLY A 43 -11.10 7.15 4.96
CA GLY A 43 -11.20 8.56 5.32
C GLY A 43 -12.52 8.86 6.02
N SER A 44 -12.81 10.14 6.22
CA SER A 44 -14.04 10.57 6.88
C SER A 44 -15.30 10.15 6.13
N GLY A 45 -15.20 9.97 4.82
CA GLY A 45 -16.31 9.50 3.99
C GLY A 45 -16.46 7.99 3.93
N GLY A 46 -15.59 7.25 4.64
CA GLY A 46 -15.62 5.79 4.66
C GLY A 46 -14.50 5.16 3.85
N VAL A 47 -14.69 3.91 3.50
CA VAL A 47 -13.70 3.11 2.76
C VAL A 47 -14.04 3.16 1.28
N GLU A 48 -13.02 3.45 0.44
CA GLU A 48 -13.17 3.42 -1.00
C GLU A 48 -12.09 2.51 -1.60
N PHE A 49 -12.35 2.00 -2.81
CA PHE A 49 -11.44 1.08 -3.51
C PHE A 49 -11.13 -0.15 -2.67
N ASP A 50 -12.15 -0.68 -2.01
CA ASP A 50 -12.06 -1.77 -1.06
C ASP A 50 -11.33 -2.98 -1.63
N LEU A 51 -10.38 -3.51 -0.86
CA LEU A 51 -9.62 -4.68 -1.26
C LEU A 51 -10.47 -5.94 -1.09
N THR A 52 -10.48 -6.78 -2.11
CA THR A 52 -11.21 -8.05 -2.04
C THR A 52 -10.34 -9.12 -1.40
N ALA A 53 -10.97 -10.22 -0.96
CA ALA A 53 -10.23 -11.35 -0.42
C ALA A 53 -9.23 -11.91 -1.43
N ASP A 54 -9.60 -11.90 -2.72
CA ASP A 54 -8.71 -12.38 -3.79
C ASP A 54 -7.51 -11.46 -3.96
N ASP A 55 -7.71 -10.15 -3.86
CA ASP A 55 -6.62 -9.18 -3.93
C ASP A 55 -5.61 -9.43 -2.83
N ILE A 56 -6.10 -9.65 -1.63
CA ILE A 56 -5.26 -9.87 -0.45
C ILE A 56 -4.54 -11.22 -0.57
N ALA A 57 -5.23 -12.25 -0.99
CA ALA A 57 -4.64 -13.58 -1.13
C ALA A 57 -3.50 -13.60 -2.15
N ALA A 58 -3.63 -12.82 -3.22
CA ALA A 58 -2.61 -12.73 -4.27
C ALA A 58 -1.44 -11.80 -3.89
N ALA A 59 -1.58 -11.03 -2.81
CA ALA A 59 -0.59 -10.02 -2.45
C ALA A 59 0.68 -10.65 -1.89
N ASP A 60 1.81 -10.10 -2.30
CA ASP A 60 3.11 -10.46 -1.74
C ASP A 60 3.42 -9.65 -0.49
N CYS A 61 2.87 -8.45 -0.39
CA CYS A 61 3.12 -7.54 0.73
C CYS A 61 1.95 -6.59 0.91
N VAL A 62 1.80 -6.10 2.14
CA VAL A 62 0.80 -5.09 2.49
C VAL A 62 1.52 -3.80 2.86
N LEU A 63 1.10 -2.69 2.28
CA LEU A 63 1.67 -1.39 2.56
C LEU A 63 0.62 -0.50 3.22
N ILE A 64 0.90 -0.03 4.42
CA ILE A 64 0.03 0.90 5.13
C ILE A 64 0.68 2.28 5.11
N ALA A 65 0.18 3.16 4.27
CA ALA A 65 0.66 4.54 4.18
C ALA A 65 -0.35 5.42 4.89
N SER A 66 -0.19 5.59 6.19
CA SER A 66 -1.20 6.24 7.02
C SER A 66 -0.57 6.98 8.19
N ASP A 67 -1.16 8.12 8.52
CA ASP A 67 -0.79 8.90 9.71
C ASP A 67 -1.69 8.57 10.89
N VAL A 68 -2.70 7.75 10.67
CA VAL A 68 -3.68 7.36 11.70
C VAL A 68 -3.88 5.86 11.66
N ALA A 69 -4.51 5.32 12.70
CA ALA A 69 -4.85 3.91 12.72
C ALA A 69 -5.87 3.60 11.62
N VAL A 70 -5.65 2.50 10.92
CA VAL A 70 -6.58 2.04 9.89
C VAL A 70 -7.30 0.80 10.38
N SER A 71 -8.49 0.55 9.83
CA SER A 71 -9.29 -0.61 10.22
C SER A 71 -9.16 -1.74 9.22
N GLY A 72 -9.53 -2.94 9.62
CA GLY A 72 -9.54 -4.10 8.74
C GLY A 72 -8.18 -4.72 8.49
N THR A 73 -7.18 -4.40 9.31
CA THR A 73 -5.83 -4.94 9.11
C THR A 73 -5.71 -6.41 9.46
N GLU A 74 -6.65 -6.96 10.20
CA GLU A 74 -6.69 -8.39 10.50
C GLU A 74 -6.83 -9.25 9.24
N ARG A 75 -7.33 -8.67 8.15
CA ARG A 75 -7.40 -9.35 6.84
C ARG A 75 -6.02 -9.72 6.31
N PHE A 76 -5.00 -9.03 6.76
CA PHE A 76 -3.63 -9.18 6.26
C PHE A 76 -2.80 -10.13 7.12
N ALA A 77 -3.41 -10.82 8.06
CA ALA A 77 -2.70 -11.74 8.93
C ALA A 77 -1.89 -12.75 8.11
N GLY A 78 -0.64 -12.94 8.47
CA GLY A 78 0.24 -13.84 7.75
C GLY A 78 0.98 -13.21 6.57
N LYS A 79 0.67 -11.96 6.23
CA LYS A 79 1.36 -11.25 5.15
C LYS A 79 2.38 -10.26 5.71
N PRO A 80 3.53 -10.07 5.04
CA PRO A 80 4.46 -9.01 5.43
C PRO A 80 3.77 -7.66 5.33
N MET A 81 3.92 -6.81 6.32
CA MET A 81 3.28 -5.51 6.37
C MET A 81 4.31 -4.42 6.62
N VAL A 82 4.26 -3.36 5.82
CA VAL A 82 5.13 -2.21 5.97
C VAL A 82 4.26 -1.00 6.28
N LYS A 83 4.57 -0.28 7.34
CA LYS A 83 3.84 0.93 7.73
C LYS A 83 4.73 2.15 7.55
N VAL A 84 4.20 3.16 6.87
CA VAL A 84 4.91 4.43 6.66
C VAL A 84 3.92 5.58 6.77
N PRO A 85 4.41 6.81 7.00
CA PRO A 85 3.55 8.00 6.93
C PRO A 85 3.08 8.22 5.51
N VAL A 86 1.92 8.86 5.37
CA VAL A 86 1.38 9.22 4.05
C VAL A 86 2.39 10.04 3.23
N SER A 87 3.10 10.95 3.88
CA SER A 87 4.07 11.80 3.19
C SER A 87 5.16 11.00 2.49
N THR A 88 5.56 9.88 3.03
CA THR A 88 6.57 9.01 2.41
C THR A 88 6.06 8.46 1.08
N ALA A 89 4.80 8.05 1.05
CA ALA A 89 4.19 7.52 -0.17
C ALA A 89 4.05 8.60 -1.25
N ILE A 90 3.82 9.85 -0.84
CA ILE A 90 3.69 10.96 -1.79
C ILE A 90 5.04 11.43 -2.30
N LYS A 91 6.02 11.58 -1.41
CA LYS A 91 7.32 12.15 -1.76
C LYS A 91 8.28 11.15 -2.39
N SER A 92 8.25 9.92 -1.94
CA SER A 92 9.23 8.92 -2.35
C SER A 92 8.57 7.57 -2.62
N PRO A 93 7.57 7.51 -3.50
CA PRO A 93 6.87 6.25 -3.75
C PRO A 93 7.76 5.18 -4.36
N GLU A 94 8.64 5.54 -5.27
CA GLU A 94 9.53 4.57 -5.90
C GLU A 94 10.54 4.00 -4.90
N HIS A 95 11.14 4.86 -4.10
CA HIS A 95 12.07 4.41 -3.06
C HIS A 95 11.39 3.48 -2.07
N LEU A 96 10.16 3.81 -1.71
CA LEU A 96 9.36 3.01 -0.80
C LEU A 96 9.09 1.61 -1.37
N LEU A 97 8.65 1.54 -2.63
CA LEU A 97 8.38 0.26 -3.27
C LEU A 97 9.64 -0.58 -3.45
N ARG A 98 10.76 0.05 -3.77
CA ARG A 98 12.04 -0.65 -3.88
C ARG A 98 12.50 -1.20 -2.55
N LYS A 99 12.27 -0.47 -1.47
CA LYS A 99 12.55 -0.96 -0.11
C LYS A 99 11.71 -2.18 0.24
N ILE A 100 10.46 -2.17 -0.18
CA ILE A 100 9.57 -3.31 0.04
C ILE A 100 10.10 -4.53 -0.72
N GLU A 101 10.50 -4.36 -1.96
CA GLU A 101 11.08 -5.42 -2.76
C GLU A 101 12.32 -6.02 -2.09
N GLU A 102 13.21 -5.16 -1.63
CA GLU A 102 14.42 -5.57 -0.95
C GLU A 102 14.12 -6.38 0.32
N LYS A 103 13.15 -5.90 1.09
CA LYS A 103 12.73 -6.58 2.32
C LYS A 103 12.14 -7.96 2.03
N LEU A 104 11.30 -8.05 1.01
CA LEU A 104 10.69 -9.32 0.63
C LEU A 104 11.72 -10.30 0.07
N SER A 105 12.68 -9.81 -0.68
CA SER A 105 13.79 -10.63 -1.19
C SER A 105 14.53 -11.30 -0.04
N GLY A 106 14.78 -10.55 1.03
CA GLY A 106 15.43 -11.09 2.20
C GLY A 106 14.58 -12.10 2.95
N MET A 107 13.28 -11.98 2.88
CA MET A 107 12.34 -12.85 3.60
C MET A 107 12.01 -14.14 2.84
N LYS A 108 12.20 -14.15 1.55
CA LYS A 108 11.83 -15.28 0.70
C LYS A 108 12.90 -16.38 0.64
N LYS A 109 13.85 -16.31 1.46
CA LYS A 109 14.87 -17.34 1.50
C LYS A 109 14.36 -18.65 2.14
#